data_4dfc6279b24496b1d6206e157fbf4b6e
#
_entry.id   4dfc6279b24496b1d6206e157fbf4b6e
#
_cell.length_a   1.000
_cell.length_b   1.000
_cell.length_c   1.000
_cell.angle_alpha   90.00
_cell.angle_beta   90.00
_cell.angle_gamma   90.00
#
_symmetry.space_group_name_H-M   'P 1'
#
loop_
_entity.id
_entity.type
_entity.pdbx_description
1 polymer ?
#
loop_
_entity_poly.entity_id
_entity_poly.type
_entity_poly.pdbx_seq_one_letter_code
_entity_poly.pdbx_strand_id
1 'polypeptide(L)' 'MADYGSWLIEDLRDHVKELLVMKSRVELYSERAEYNIEIHEIETEIMKREKNEC' A
#
# COMPACT_ATOMS: atom_id res chain seq x y z
N MET A 1 3.87 -8.77 -10.72
CA MET A 1 4.11 -8.39 -9.32
C MET A 1 4.74 -7.02 -9.23
N ALA A 2 4.20 -6.18 -8.38
CA ALA A 2 4.78 -4.86 -8.18
C ALA A 2 6.02 -4.98 -7.31
N ASP A 3 7.13 -4.39 -7.77
CA ASP A 3 8.37 -4.37 -7.01
C ASP A 3 8.45 -3.08 -6.21
N TYR A 4 7.89 -3.11 -5.02
CA TYR A 4 7.89 -1.93 -4.16
C TYR A 4 9.26 -1.61 -3.57
N GLY A 5 10.19 -2.53 -3.68
CA GLY A 5 11.54 -2.29 -3.19
C GLY A 5 12.27 -1.17 -3.90
N SER A 6 11.90 -0.88 -5.15
CA SER A 6 12.51 0.19 -5.92
C SER A 6 11.80 1.53 -5.79
N TRP A 7 10.66 1.57 -5.11
CA TRP A 7 9.88 2.79 -4.95
C TRP A 7 10.45 3.66 -3.83
N LEU A 8 10.28 4.97 -3.99
CA LEU A 8 10.59 5.90 -2.91
C LEU A 8 9.50 5.81 -1.85
N ILE A 9 9.87 6.07 -0.59
CA ILE A 9 8.90 5.96 0.50
C ILE A 9 7.72 6.94 0.32
N GLU A 10 7.99 8.09 -0.25
CA GLU A 10 6.94 9.08 -0.55
C GLU A 10 5.94 8.54 -1.55
N ASP A 11 6.45 7.86 -2.58
CA ASP A 11 5.59 7.25 -3.59
C ASP A 11 4.74 6.14 -2.99
N LEU A 12 5.32 5.34 -2.09
CA LEU A 12 4.57 4.30 -1.40
C LEU A 12 3.43 4.88 -0.59
N ARG A 13 3.69 5.94 0.14
CA ARG A 13 2.66 6.60 0.96
C ARG A 13 1.55 7.18 0.11
N ASP A 14 1.91 7.82 -1.00
CA ASP A 14 0.92 8.37 -1.92
C ASP A 14 0.06 7.27 -2.53
N HIS A 15 0.68 6.15 -2.88
CA HIS A 15 -0.05 5.03 -3.44
C HIS A 15 -1.05 4.44 -2.44
N VAL A 16 -0.66 4.35 -1.17
CA VAL A 16 -1.56 3.89 -0.11
C VAL A 16 -2.77 4.82 0.00
N LYS A 17 -2.56 6.12 -0.07
CA LYS A 17 -3.66 7.09 -0.03
C LYS A 17 -4.63 6.86 -1.17
N GLU A 18 -4.12 6.68 -2.38
CA GLU A 18 -4.96 6.43 -3.54
C GLU A 18 -5.76 5.13 -3.38
N LEU A 19 -5.11 4.09 -2.90
CA LEU A 19 -5.78 2.81 -2.68
C LEU A 19 -6.89 2.94 -1.64
N LEU A 20 -6.66 3.72 -0.59
CA LEU A 20 -7.68 3.95 0.43
C LEU A 20 -8.89 4.67 -0.14
N VAL A 21 -8.66 5.67 -1.00
CA VAL A 21 -9.75 6.39 -1.65
C VAL A 21 -10.53 5.46 -2.57
N MET A 22 -9.83 4.67 -3.37
CA MET A 22 -10.47 3.71 -4.27
C MET A 22 -11.25 2.67 -3.50
N LYS A 23 -10.67 2.16 -2.41
CA LYS A 23 -11.33 1.19 -1.56
C LYS A 23 -12.64 1.73 -0.99
N SER A 24 -12.67 3.01 -0.61
CA SER A 24 -13.87 3.62 -0.05
C SER A 24 -15.00 3.76 -1.07
N ARG A 25 -14.66 3.76 -2.36
CA ARG A 25 -15.63 3.87 -3.44
C ARG A 25 -16.13 2.53 -3.93
N VAL A 26 -15.42 1.46 -3.61
CA VAL A 26 -15.78 0.12 -4.06
C VAL A 26 -16.83 -0.47 -3.12
N GLU A 27 -17.91 -1.01 -3.70
CA GLU A 27 -18.98 -1.61 -2.92
C GLU A 27 -18.83 -3.12 -2.76
N LEU A 28 -18.13 -3.77 -3.73
CA LEU A 28 -17.96 -5.21 -3.70
C LEU A 28 -16.91 -5.61 -2.66
N TYR A 29 -17.30 -6.55 -1.81
CA TYR A 29 -16.43 -7.03 -0.74
C TYR A 29 -15.14 -7.65 -1.27
N SER A 30 -15.23 -8.42 -2.36
CA SER A 30 -14.08 -9.09 -2.93
C SER A 30 -13.03 -8.10 -3.46
N GLU A 31 -13.48 -7.00 -4.06
CA GLU A 31 -12.57 -5.97 -4.53
C GLU A 31 -11.91 -5.23 -3.37
N ARG A 32 -12.66 -4.98 -2.31
CA ARG A 32 -12.10 -4.36 -1.11
C ARG A 32 -11.01 -5.22 -0.49
N ALA A 33 -11.20 -6.53 -0.51
CA ALA A 33 -10.19 -7.45 0.02
C ALA A 33 -8.89 -7.35 -0.76
N GLU A 34 -8.96 -7.21 -2.07
CA GLU A 34 -7.76 -7.05 -2.90
C GLU A 34 -7.03 -5.76 -2.57
N TYR A 35 -7.75 -4.66 -2.40
CA TYR A 35 -7.13 -3.40 -2.01
C TYR A 35 -6.47 -3.51 -0.63
N ASN A 36 -7.10 -4.21 0.30
CA ASN A 36 -6.53 -4.43 1.62
C ASN A 36 -5.19 -5.17 1.55
N ILE A 37 -5.11 -6.18 0.69
CA ILE A 37 -3.87 -6.95 0.51
C ILE A 37 -2.76 -6.05 -0.02
N GLU A 38 -3.05 -5.25 -1.05
CA GLU A 38 -2.05 -4.33 -1.61
C GLU A 38 -1.60 -3.30 -0.58
N ILE A 39 -2.54 -2.70 0.12
CA ILE A 39 -2.22 -1.71 1.15
C ILE A 39 -1.32 -2.34 2.21
N HIS A 40 -1.63 -3.54 2.63
CA HIS A 40 -0.85 -4.25 3.65
C HIS A 40 0.58 -4.50 3.17
N GLU A 41 0.76 -4.90 1.92
CA GLU A 41 2.09 -5.13 1.37
C GLU A 41 2.92 -3.85 1.34
N ILE A 42 2.30 -2.75 0.93
CA ILE A 42 2.98 -1.46 0.87
C ILE A 42 3.34 -0.98 2.27
N GLU A 43 2.43 -1.09 3.21
CA GLU A 43 2.68 -0.70 4.59
C GLU A 43 3.79 -1.54 5.22
N THR A 44 3.85 -2.82 4.88
CA THR A 44 4.93 -3.70 5.35
C THR A 44 6.27 -3.21 4.84
N GLU A 45 6.34 -2.81 3.56
CA GLU A 45 7.57 -2.28 2.99
C GLU A 45 7.99 -0.97 3.67
N ILE A 46 7.03 -0.10 3.94
CA ILE A 46 7.31 1.17 4.63
C ILE A 46 7.87 0.89 6.03
N MET A 47 7.26 -0.01 6.76
CA MET A 47 7.71 -0.36 8.11
C MET A 47 9.11 -0.95 8.10
N LYS A 48 9.42 -1.78 7.11
CA LYS A 48 10.76 -2.34 6.94
C LYS A 48 11.81 -1.25 6.80
N ARG A 49 11.52 -0.24 5.99
CA ARG A 49 12.44 0.86 5.75
C ARG A 49 12.64 1.71 6.98
N GLU A 50 11.56 2.03 7.67
CA GLU A 50 11.64 2.83 8.89
C GLU A 50 12.44 2.10 9.97
N LYS A 51 12.31 0.80 10.05
CA LYS A 51 13.04 -0.01 11.00
C LYS A 51 14.53 -0.05 10.69
N ASN A 52 14.88 -0.03 9.40
CA ASN A 52 16.28 -0.09 8.98
C ASN A 52 16.99 1.25 9.03
N GLU A 53 16.27 2.35 9.15
CA GLU A 53 16.84 3.68 9.19
C GLU A 53 17.34 4.12 10.57
N CYS A 54 17.22 3.32 11.55
CA CYS A 54 17.70 3.65 12.89
C CYS A 54 19.20 3.57 13.04
#